data_f7d1f0cbc2d90de7b9bce7fcf0d99fef
#
_entry.id   f7d1f0cbc2d90de7b9bce7fcf0d99fef
#
_cell.length_a   1.000
_cell.length_b   1.000
_cell.length_c   1.000
_cell.angle_alpha   90.00
_cell.angle_beta   90.00
_cell.angle_gamma   90.00
#
_symmetry.space_group_name_H-M   'P 1'
#
loop_
_entity.id
_entity.type
_entity.pdbx_description
1 polymer ?
#
loop_
_entity_poly.entity_id
_entity_poly.type
_entity_poly.pdbx_seq_one_letter_code
_entity_poly.pdbx_strand_id
1 'polypeptide(L)'
;MHGIGIATMAREMREGKFTSDLVLNVYANLLVDLWDVVSAMVGEAILELLFNLSIKKIGEKYPFLNSLKVSEEGVSLEEMREDYRSLSPTEIHRGFQSLINHLLILFSALTEGVISREVFPRVFPKVREAERLIAQK
;
A
#
# COMPACT_ATOMS: atom_id res chain seq x y z
N MET A 1 29.50 -15.04 -25.96
CA MET A 1 28.25 -14.24 -25.76
C MET A 1 27.04 -15.12 -25.52
N HIS A 2 27.27 -16.34 -25.30
CA HIS A 2 26.24 -17.35 -25.06
C HIS A 2 25.39 -17.08 -23.83
N GLY A 3 25.85 -16.29 -22.88
CA GLY A 3 25.09 -15.98 -21.69
C GLY A 3 24.13 -14.77 -21.79
N ILE A 4 24.09 -14.10 -22.94
CA ILE A 4 23.33 -12.86 -23.09
C ILE A 4 21.81 -13.08 -22.89
N GLY A 5 21.24 -14.13 -23.47
CA GLY A 5 19.82 -14.42 -23.31
C GLY A 5 19.40 -14.71 -21.89
N ILE A 6 20.19 -15.53 -21.19
CA ILE A 6 19.94 -15.90 -19.81
C ILE A 6 20.14 -14.69 -18.90
N ALA A 7 21.19 -13.89 -19.14
CA ALA A 7 21.45 -12.69 -18.36
C ALA A 7 20.31 -11.66 -18.52
N THR A 8 19.77 -11.53 -19.74
CA THR A 8 18.66 -10.62 -20.00
C THR A 8 17.41 -11.06 -19.26
N MET A 9 17.07 -12.35 -19.31
CA MET A 9 15.91 -12.88 -18.57
C MET A 9 16.05 -12.66 -17.08
N ALA A 10 17.22 -12.96 -16.52
CA ALA A 10 17.48 -12.76 -15.10
C ALA A 10 17.37 -11.28 -14.72
N ARG A 11 17.80 -10.38 -15.60
CA ARG A 11 17.70 -8.95 -15.39
C ARG A 11 16.23 -8.50 -15.37
N GLU A 12 15.43 -8.95 -16.34
CA GLU A 12 14.02 -8.63 -16.42
C GLU A 12 13.27 -9.09 -15.17
N MET A 13 13.54 -10.29 -14.71
CA MET A 13 12.93 -10.81 -13.48
C MET A 13 13.34 -9.99 -12.25
N ARG A 14 14.62 -9.60 -12.16
CA ARG A 14 15.10 -8.78 -11.06
C ARG A 14 14.54 -7.37 -11.12
N GLU A 15 14.40 -6.80 -12.31
CA GLU A 15 13.81 -5.47 -12.48
C GLU A 15 12.32 -5.47 -12.08
N GLY A 16 11.58 -6.51 -12.47
CA GLY A 16 10.19 -6.66 -12.06
C GLY A 16 10.04 -6.76 -10.56
N LYS A 17 10.87 -7.60 -9.93
CA LYS A 17 10.87 -7.74 -8.47
C LYS A 17 11.29 -6.45 -7.79
N PHE A 18 12.32 -5.77 -8.32
CA PHE A 18 12.79 -4.50 -7.80
C PHE A 18 11.69 -3.44 -7.88
N THR A 19 10.95 -3.38 -9.00
CA THR A 19 9.83 -2.45 -9.14
C THR A 19 8.72 -2.75 -8.13
N SER A 20 8.42 -4.04 -7.92
CA SER A 20 7.43 -4.44 -6.91
C SER A 20 7.85 -4.00 -5.52
N ASP A 21 9.14 -4.16 -5.17
CA ASP A 21 9.69 -3.70 -3.89
C ASP A 21 9.54 -2.18 -3.74
N LEU A 22 9.83 -1.42 -4.80
CA LEU A 22 9.71 0.03 -4.77
C LEU A 22 8.26 0.48 -4.58
N VAL A 23 7.32 -0.14 -5.29
CA VAL A 23 5.89 0.17 -5.16
C VAL A 23 5.42 -0.16 -3.75
N LEU A 24 5.80 -1.34 -3.23
CA LEU A 24 5.45 -1.73 -1.88
C LEU A 24 5.99 -0.72 -0.85
N ASN A 25 7.24 -0.28 -1.01
CA ASN A 25 7.83 0.68 -0.09
C ASN A 25 7.13 2.04 -0.13
N VAL A 26 6.70 2.50 -1.31
CA VAL A 26 5.93 3.74 -1.44
C VAL A 26 4.66 3.64 -0.60
N TYR A 27 3.91 2.56 -0.74
CA TYR A 27 2.67 2.37 -0.01
C TYR A 27 2.89 2.10 1.48
N ALA A 28 3.97 1.40 1.84
CA ALA A 28 4.33 1.20 3.25
C ALA A 28 4.56 2.55 3.93
N ASN A 29 5.33 3.43 3.29
CA ASN A 29 5.58 4.76 3.82
C ASN A 29 4.31 5.59 3.92
N LEU A 30 3.44 5.49 2.92
CA LEU A 30 2.16 6.19 2.92
C LEU A 30 1.27 5.72 4.07
N LEU A 31 1.18 4.41 4.31
CA LEU A 31 0.36 3.88 5.40
C LEU A 31 0.88 4.34 6.77
N VAL A 32 2.20 4.39 6.94
CA VAL A 32 2.80 4.91 8.18
C VAL A 32 2.44 6.39 8.36
N ASP A 33 2.56 7.18 7.31
CA ASP A 33 2.20 8.61 7.35
C ASP A 33 0.73 8.80 7.69
N LEU A 34 -0.16 8.02 7.05
CA LEU A 34 -1.60 8.08 7.34
C LEU A 34 -1.87 7.70 8.79
N TRP A 35 -1.21 6.66 9.28
CA TRP A 35 -1.36 6.24 10.67
C TRP A 35 -0.99 7.37 11.62
N ASP A 36 0.17 7.97 11.41
CA ASP A 36 0.66 9.02 12.30
C ASP A 36 -0.27 10.24 12.33
N VAL A 37 -0.74 10.68 11.16
CA VAL A 37 -1.62 11.84 11.06
C VAL A 37 -2.99 11.53 11.66
N VAL A 38 -3.59 10.42 11.27
CA VAL A 38 -4.98 10.13 11.64
C VAL A 38 -5.09 9.67 13.09
N SER A 39 -4.10 8.92 13.61
CA SER A 39 -4.12 8.50 15.02
C SER A 39 -4.07 9.72 15.94
N ALA A 40 -3.40 10.79 15.55
CA ALA A 40 -3.37 12.03 16.31
C ALA A 40 -4.74 12.73 16.34
N MET A 41 -5.58 12.47 15.34
CA MET A 41 -6.90 13.09 15.23
C MET A 41 -8.00 12.28 15.91
N VAL A 42 -7.99 10.95 15.76
CA VAL A 42 -9.11 10.10 16.24
C VAL A 42 -8.70 9.08 17.28
N GLY A 43 -7.41 8.92 17.52
CA GLY A 43 -6.89 7.92 18.44
C GLY A 43 -6.56 6.60 17.74
N GLU A 44 -5.65 5.86 18.36
CA GLU A 44 -5.11 4.62 17.80
C GLU A 44 -6.15 3.49 17.75
N ALA A 45 -7.00 3.39 18.78
CA ALA A 45 -8.00 2.33 18.85
C ALA A 45 -9.03 2.43 17.74
N ILE A 46 -9.51 3.63 17.45
CA ILE A 46 -10.48 3.86 16.37
C ILE A 46 -9.81 3.61 15.03
N LEU A 47 -8.58 4.09 14.85
CA LEU A 47 -7.86 3.91 13.60
C LEU A 47 -7.56 2.43 13.32
N GLU A 48 -7.17 1.67 14.34
CA GLU A 48 -6.98 0.22 14.23
C GLU A 48 -8.25 -0.45 13.72
N LEU A 49 -9.40 -0.10 14.28
CA LEU A 49 -10.69 -0.63 13.86
C LEU A 49 -10.96 -0.31 12.38
N LEU A 50 -10.75 0.93 11.97
CA LEU A 50 -10.99 1.36 10.58
C LEU A 50 -10.08 0.64 9.60
N PHE A 51 -8.80 0.48 9.94
CA PHE A 51 -7.86 -0.27 9.10
C PHE A 51 -8.28 -1.74 8.98
N ASN A 52 -8.64 -2.37 10.09
CA ASN A 52 -9.04 -3.79 10.06
C ASN A 52 -10.32 -4.00 9.25
N LEU A 53 -11.28 -3.11 9.35
CA LEU A 53 -12.50 -3.16 8.54
C LEU A 53 -12.18 -3.02 7.06
N SER A 54 -11.29 -2.08 6.72
CA SER A 54 -10.90 -1.86 5.32
C SER A 54 -10.12 -3.04 4.76
N ILE A 55 -9.20 -3.59 5.53
CA ILE A 55 -8.42 -4.77 5.11
C ILE A 55 -9.35 -5.96 4.87
N LYS A 56 -10.32 -6.18 5.75
CA LYS A 56 -11.28 -7.27 5.59
C LYS A 56 -12.09 -7.10 4.32
N LYS A 57 -12.56 -5.89 4.06
CA LYS A 57 -13.40 -5.60 2.89
C LYS A 57 -12.61 -5.73 1.59
N ILE A 58 -11.48 -5.06 1.50
CA ILE A 58 -10.68 -5.00 0.28
C ILE A 58 -9.88 -6.29 0.10
N GLY A 59 -9.52 -6.96 1.19
CA GLY A 59 -8.82 -8.25 1.14
C GLY A 59 -9.62 -9.37 0.48
N GLU A 60 -10.93 -9.23 0.35
CA GLU A 60 -11.75 -10.18 -0.40
C GLU A 60 -11.37 -10.17 -1.89
N LYS A 61 -11.04 -8.99 -2.43
CA LYS A 61 -10.65 -8.84 -3.83
C LYS A 61 -9.13 -8.94 -4.01
N TYR A 62 -8.37 -8.47 -3.03
CA TYR A 62 -6.91 -8.46 -3.05
C TYR A 62 -6.38 -9.21 -1.83
N PRO A 63 -6.35 -10.56 -1.89
CA PRO A 63 -6.03 -11.39 -0.70
C PRO A 63 -4.67 -11.10 -0.05
N PHE A 64 -3.69 -10.58 -0.82
CA PHE A 64 -2.38 -10.25 -0.26
C PHE A 64 -2.47 -9.19 0.86
N LEU A 65 -3.50 -8.36 0.84
CA LEU A 65 -3.71 -7.35 1.87
C LEU A 65 -4.03 -7.96 3.24
N ASN A 66 -4.51 -9.20 3.28
CA ASN A 66 -4.78 -9.89 4.54
C ASN A 66 -3.50 -10.16 5.35
N SER A 67 -2.34 -10.04 4.71
CA SER A 67 -1.04 -10.16 5.39
C SER A 67 -0.62 -8.89 6.12
N LEU A 68 -1.35 -7.78 5.92
CA LEU A 68 -1.13 -6.57 6.73
C LEU A 68 -1.56 -6.83 8.16
N LYS A 69 -0.70 -6.49 9.10
CA LYS A 69 -1.03 -6.57 10.53
C LYS A 69 -1.18 -5.17 11.09
N VAL A 70 -2.26 -4.94 11.80
CA VAL A 70 -2.57 -3.63 12.38
C VAL A 70 -2.81 -3.80 13.87
N SER A 71 -2.17 -2.96 14.66
CA SER A 71 -2.33 -2.91 16.10
C SER A 71 -2.35 -1.45 16.53
N GLU A 72 -2.49 -1.19 17.83
CA GLU A 72 -2.42 0.18 18.33
C GLU A 72 -1.05 0.82 18.09
N GLU A 73 -0.02 0.00 17.86
CA GLU A 73 1.33 0.48 17.55
C GLU A 73 1.52 0.88 16.10
N GLY A 74 0.60 0.50 15.21
CA GLY A 74 0.65 0.86 13.81
C GLY A 74 0.47 -0.30 12.87
N VAL A 75 0.92 -0.12 11.63
CA VAL A 75 0.78 -1.07 10.53
C VAL A 75 2.10 -1.77 10.27
N SER A 76 2.07 -3.09 10.19
CA SER A 76 3.26 -3.88 9.83
C SER A 76 3.04 -4.61 8.51
N LEU A 77 4.03 -4.56 7.64
CA LEU A 77 4.03 -5.22 6.34
C LEU A 77 5.02 -6.39 6.29
N GLU A 78 5.55 -6.82 7.43
CA GLU A 78 6.58 -7.87 7.48
C GLU A 78 6.12 -9.18 6.87
N GLU A 79 4.91 -9.64 7.22
CA GLU A 79 4.36 -10.87 6.64
C GLU A 79 4.09 -10.72 5.15
N MET A 80 3.60 -9.56 4.73
CA MET A 80 3.34 -9.29 3.33
C MET A 80 4.62 -9.33 2.50
N ARG A 81 5.74 -8.88 3.05
CA ARG A 81 7.03 -8.89 2.34
C ARG A 81 7.50 -10.29 1.97
N GLU A 82 7.02 -11.31 2.67
CA GLU A 82 7.32 -12.69 2.34
C GLU A 82 6.43 -13.23 1.22
N ASP A 83 5.19 -12.76 1.15
CA ASP A 83 4.15 -13.30 0.27
C ASP A 83 3.98 -12.55 -1.06
N TYR A 84 4.48 -11.31 -1.17
CA TYR A 84 4.23 -10.47 -2.36
C TYR A 84 5.01 -10.86 -3.60
N ARG A 85 5.93 -11.83 -3.50
CA ARG A 85 6.87 -12.18 -4.58
C ARG A 85 6.22 -12.60 -5.89
N SER A 86 5.02 -13.16 -5.81
CA SER A 86 4.27 -13.57 -7.00
C SER A 86 3.41 -12.47 -7.59
N LEU A 87 3.40 -11.29 -6.96
CA LEU A 87 2.53 -10.19 -7.36
C LEU A 87 3.25 -9.25 -8.32
N SER A 88 2.52 -8.78 -9.33
CA SER A 88 3.02 -7.74 -10.21
C SER A 88 2.96 -6.38 -9.50
N PRO A 89 3.80 -5.40 -9.91
CA PRO A 89 3.70 -4.05 -9.37
C PRO A 89 2.30 -3.44 -9.54
N THR A 90 1.63 -3.77 -10.64
CA THR A 90 0.28 -3.26 -10.91
C THR A 90 -0.74 -3.82 -9.92
N GLU A 91 -0.65 -5.11 -9.58
CA GLU A 91 -1.53 -5.71 -8.58
C GLU A 91 -1.34 -5.08 -7.20
N ILE A 92 -0.09 -4.87 -6.80
CA ILE A 92 0.25 -4.23 -5.53
C ILE A 92 -0.33 -2.82 -5.50
N HIS A 93 -0.11 -2.06 -6.56
CA HIS A 93 -0.65 -0.71 -6.69
C HIS A 93 -2.17 -0.68 -6.58
N ARG A 94 -2.87 -1.53 -7.32
CA ARG A 94 -4.34 -1.57 -7.32
C ARG A 94 -4.90 -1.95 -5.97
N GLY A 95 -4.30 -2.94 -5.31
CA GLY A 95 -4.74 -3.37 -3.99
C GLY A 95 -4.62 -2.28 -2.95
N PHE A 96 -3.45 -1.65 -2.88
CA PHE A 96 -3.23 -0.56 -1.92
C PHE A 96 -4.07 0.67 -2.26
N GLN A 97 -4.21 1.00 -3.54
CA GLN A 97 -5.06 2.13 -3.94
C GLN A 97 -6.51 1.90 -3.50
N SER A 98 -7.03 0.69 -3.70
CA SER A 98 -8.38 0.33 -3.25
C SER A 98 -8.51 0.42 -1.74
N LEU A 99 -7.50 -0.05 -1.01
CA LEU A 99 -7.49 0.03 0.45
C LEU A 99 -7.52 1.49 0.93
N ILE A 100 -6.66 2.32 0.35
CA ILE A 100 -6.57 3.73 0.72
C ILE A 100 -7.87 4.46 0.38
N ASN A 101 -8.45 4.19 -0.78
CA ASN A 101 -9.74 4.80 -1.17
C ASN A 101 -10.83 4.42 -0.17
N HIS A 102 -10.87 3.17 0.27
CA HIS A 102 -11.86 2.74 1.26
C HIS A 102 -11.63 3.43 2.61
N LEU A 103 -10.38 3.55 3.04
CA LEU A 103 -10.04 4.28 4.26
C LEU A 103 -10.47 5.74 4.18
N LEU A 104 -10.23 6.40 3.04
CA LEU A 104 -10.63 7.79 2.85
C LEU A 104 -12.15 7.96 2.93
N ILE A 105 -12.90 7.01 2.39
CA ILE A 105 -14.37 7.02 2.51
C ILE A 105 -14.79 6.93 3.98
N LEU A 106 -14.18 6.01 4.75
CA LEU A 106 -14.48 5.86 6.17
C LEU A 106 -14.08 7.11 6.96
N PHE A 107 -12.93 7.69 6.66
CA PHE A 107 -12.47 8.91 7.31
C PHE A 107 -13.45 10.08 7.03
N SER A 108 -13.92 10.19 5.79
CA SER A 108 -14.89 11.23 5.42
C SER A 108 -16.20 11.06 6.17
N ALA A 109 -16.68 9.84 6.28
CA ALA A 109 -17.91 9.53 7.01
C ALA A 109 -17.77 9.84 8.50
N LEU A 110 -16.60 9.61 9.07
CA LEU A 110 -16.36 9.82 10.50
C LEU A 110 -16.26 11.30 10.89
N THR A 111 -15.68 12.13 10.02
CA THR A 111 -15.35 13.52 10.37
C THR A 111 -15.86 14.55 9.37
N GLU A 112 -16.82 14.19 8.53
CA GLU A 112 -17.39 15.08 7.50
C GLU A 112 -16.30 15.64 6.57
N GLY A 113 -15.27 14.82 6.28
CA GLY A 113 -14.22 15.17 5.33
C GLY A 113 -13.01 15.88 5.92
N VAL A 114 -12.99 16.16 7.23
CA VAL A 114 -11.84 16.84 7.85
C VAL A 114 -10.56 16.00 7.73
N ILE A 115 -10.64 14.71 8.08
CA ILE A 115 -9.47 13.82 7.97
C ILE A 115 -9.02 13.70 6.51
N SER A 116 -9.97 13.54 5.59
CA SER A 116 -9.64 13.40 4.17
C SER A 116 -8.92 14.63 3.64
N ARG A 117 -9.29 15.82 4.05
CA ARG A 117 -8.61 17.06 3.65
C ARG A 117 -7.17 17.10 4.16
N GLU A 118 -6.93 16.61 5.38
CA GLU A 118 -5.59 16.58 5.95
C GLU A 118 -4.69 15.54 5.29
N VAL A 119 -5.23 14.37 4.92
CA VAL A 119 -4.42 13.29 4.36
C VAL A 119 -4.30 13.33 2.85
N PHE A 120 -5.24 13.94 2.13
CA PHE A 120 -5.27 13.97 0.68
C PHE A 120 -3.97 14.49 0.05
N PRO A 121 -3.38 15.60 0.54
CA PRO A 121 -2.11 16.08 0.00
C PRO A 121 -0.95 15.10 0.20
N ARG A 122 -1.06 14.16 1.12
CA ARG A 122 -0.04 13.13 1.36
C ARG A 122 -0.25 11.92 0.46
N VAL A 123 -1.51 11.59 0.18
CA VAL A 123 -1.87 10.41 -0.64
C VAL A 123 -1.49 10.62 -2.10
N PHE A 124 -1.85 11.76 -2.67
CA PHE A 124 -1.72 12.03 -4.10
C PHE A 124 -0.29 11.87 -4.62
N PRO A 125 0.72 12.49 -4.00
CA PRO A 125 2.09 12.36 -4.50
C PRO A 125 2.60 10.91 -4.45
N LYS A 126 2.19 10.14 -3.44
CA LYS A 126 2.63 8.74 -3.29
C LYS A 126 1.99 7.84 -4.32
N VAL A 127 0.70 8.05 -4.62
CA VAL A 127 0.02 7.29 -5.67
C VAL A 127 0.66 7.59 -7.02
N ARG A 128 0.96 8.85 -7.32
CA ARG A 128 1.65 9.23 -8.55
C ARG A 128 3.03 8.63 -8.65
N GLU A 129 3.76 8.57 -7.53
CA GLU A 129 5.07 7.94 -7.49
C GLU A 129 4.98 6.46 -7.85
N ALA A 130 4.00 5.74 -7.27
CA ALA A 130 3.77 4.34 -7.58
C ALA A 130 3.41 4.14 -9.07
N GLU A 131 2.53 4.98 -9.61
CA GLU A 131 2.15 4.93 -11.02
C GLU A 131 3.35 5.16 -11.94
N ARG A 132 4.22 6.11 -11.57
CA ARG A 132 5.44 6.40 -12.33
C ARG A 132 6.40 5.22 -12.33
N LEU A 133 6.57 4.56 -11.20
CA LEU A 133 7.41 3.38 -11.10
C LEU A 133 6.90 2.24 -12.00
N ILE A 134 5.59 2.07 -12.05
CA ILE A 134 4.97 1.06 -12.92
C ILE A 134 5.16 1.43 -14.39
N ALA A 135 5.00 2.69 -14.73
CA ALA A 135 5.10 3.17 -16.12
C ALA A 135 6.53 3.09 -16.69
N GLN A 136 7.54 3.05 -15.82
CA GLN A 136 8.95 2.93 -16.24
C GLN A 136 9.31 1.55 -16.78
N LYS A 137 8.42 0.61 -16.72
CA LYS A 137 8.60 -0.68 -17.35
C LYS A 137 8.29 -0.59 -18.84
#